data_3dcd4d14d986fb9707241e867d512854
#
_entry.id   3dcd4d14d986fb9707241e867d512854
#
_cell.length_a   1.000
_cell.length_b   1.000
_cell.length_c   1.000
_cell.angle_alpha   90.00
_cell.angle_beta   90.00
_cell.angle_gamma   90.00
#
_symmetry.space_group_name_H-M   'P 1'
#
loop_
_entity.id
_entity.type
_entity.pdbx_description
1 polymer ?
#
loop_
_entity_poly.entity_id
_entity_poly.type
_entity_poly.pdbx_seq_one_letter_code
_entity_poly.pdbx_strand_id
1 'polypeptide(L)'
;MFYTMKIAGLERNLPMCPLNDELMIAGFVIFGDPELTTACAKELLEKAPEYDYIITAEAKGIPLAHEMARLQDNEKYFVARKKPKLYMTGVFESTVNSITTQGEQKLYLDTADAELMKGKKILIVDDVVSLGESLKAVEKLVNDAGGIVCGRMFILAEGDAANREDIIYLERLPLFDKNGKEI
;
A
#
# COMPACT_ATOMS: atom_id res chain seq x y z
N MET A 1 -15.87 18.70 7.42
CA MET A 1 -15.74 17.91 8.67
C MET A 1 -14.42 17.19 8.63
N PHE A 2 -13.76 16.99 9.78
CA PHE A 2 -12.49 16.27 9.86
C PHE A 2 -12.62 15.18 10.94
N TYR A 3 -11.92 14.07 10.70
CA TYR A 3 -11.68 13.04 11.69
C TYR A 3 -10.25 13.15 12.18
N THR A 4 -10.08 13.35 13.48
CA THR A 4 -8.75 13.47 14.09
C THR A 4 -8.31 12.13 14.62
N MET A 5 -7.14 11.65 14.20
CA MET A 5 -6.56 10.42 14.69
C MET A 5 -5.05 10.54 14.94
N LYS A 6 -4.54 9.66 15.77
CA LYS A 6 -3.11 9.54 16.04
C LYS A 6 -2.52 8.43 15.18
N ILE A 7 -1.47 8.72 14.41
CA ILE A 7 -0.78 7.79 13.52
C ILE A 7 0.71 7.87 13.81
N ALA A 8 1.35 6.76 14.14
CA ALA A 8 2.77 6.72 14.51
C ALA A 8 3.16 7.81 15.52
N GLY A 9 2.33 8.02 16.55
CA GLY A 9 2.54 9.02 17.58
C GLY A 9 2.17 10.46 17.21
N LEU A 10 1.82 10.77 15.96
CA LEU A 10 1.50 12.10 15.45
C LEU A 10 -0.01 12.25 15.22
N GLU A 11 -0.57 13.38 15.64
CA GLU A 11 -1.97 13.70 15.41
C GLU A 11 -2.17 14.30 14.02
N ARG A 12 -3.19 13.79 13.26
CA ARG A 12 -3.55 14.29 11.94
C ARG A 12 -5.07 14.42 11.79
N ASN A 13 -5.48 15.46 11.07
CA ASN A 13 -6.87 15.74 10.74
C ASN A 13 -7.16 15.26 9.32
N LEU A 14 -7.93 14.18 9.20
CA LEU A 14 -8.29 13.60 7.92
C LEU A 14 -9.62 14.19 7.43
N PRO A 15 -9.71 14.68 6.18
CA PRO A 15 -10.96 15.20 5.65
C PRO A 15 -11.99 14.07 5.52
N MET A 16 -13.20 14.32 6.00
CA MET A 16 -14.32 13.41 5.83
C MET A 16 -14.94 13.58 4.45
N CYS A 17 -15.00 12.50 3.69
CA CYS A 17 -15.48 12.48 2.32
C CYS A 17 -16.64 11.49 2.17
N PRO A 18 -17.77 11.87 1.53
CA PRO A 18 -18.82 10.92 1.21
C PRO A 18 -18.31 9.88 0.19
N LEU A 19 -18.49 8.61 0.51
CA LEU A 19 -18.21 7.50 -0.38
C LEU A 19 -19.46 7.19 -1.24
N ASN A 20 -20.64 7.24 -0.61
CA ASN A 20 -21.97 7.11 -1.21
C ASN A 20 -23.01 7.77 -0.31
N ASP A 21 -24.31 7.54 -0.57
CA ASP A 21 -25.42 8.17 0.17
C ASP A 21 -25.50 7.71 1.65
N GLU A 22 -24.87 6.61 2.03
CA GLU A 22 -24.94 6.04 3.38
C GLU A 22 -23.61 6.04 4.13
N LEU A 23 -22.49 6.12 3.41
CA LEU A 23 -21.14 5.95 3.98
C LEU A 23 -20.24 7.16 3.72
N MET A 24 -19.42 7.48 4.72
CA MET A 24 -18.30 8.41 4.61
C MET A 24 -16.99 7.70 4.98
N ILE A 25 -15.90 8.16 4.39
CA ILE A 25 -14.54 7.76 4.71
C ILE A 25 -13.73 8.96 5.22
N ALA A 26 -12.73 8.71 6.05
CA ALA A 26 -11.72 9.69 6.37
C ALA A 26 -10.56 9.57 5.36
N GLY A 27 -10.40 10.59 4.53
CA GLY A 27 -9.45 10.57 3.42
C GLY A 27 -8.01 10.68 3.91
N PHE A 28 -7.29 9.58 3.94
CA PHE A 28 -5.86 9.58 4.25
C PHE A 28 -5.03 9.79 2.99
N VAL A 29 -4.13 10.77 3.03
CA VAL A 29 -3.18 11.07 1.94
C VAL A 29 -1.83 11.40 2.57
N ILE A 30 -0.85 10.53 2.35
CA ILE A 30 0.50 10.72 2.91
C ILE A 30 1.36 11.72 2.12
N PHE A 31 0.95 12.10 0.91
CA PHE A 31 1.69 13.04 0.07
C PHE A 31 1.89 14.38 0.77
N GLY A 32 3.12 14.88 0.74
CA GLY A 32 3.47 16.19 1.30
C GLY A 32 3.65 16.21 2.82
N ASP A 33 3.56 15.07 3.51
CA ASP A 33 3.79 14.96 4.94
C ASP A 33 5.06 14.13 5.25
N PRO A 34 6.25 14.72 5.15
CA PRO A 34 7.51 14.01 5.38
C PRO A 34 7.70 13.59 6.83
N GLU A 35 7.17 14.34 7.80
CA GLU A 35 7.24 13.99 9.22
C GLU A 35 6.48 12.70 9.49
N LEU A 36 5.22 12.62 9.04
CA LEU A 36 4.39 11.43 9.19
C LEU A 36 4.97 10.25 8.42
N THR A 37 5.46 10.47 7.20
CA THR A 37 6.08 9.42 6.38
C THR A 37 7.25 8.79 7.11
N THR A 38 8.15 9.60 7.70
CA THR A 38 9.30 9.11 8.44
C THR A 38 8.89 8.38 9.72
N ALA A 39 7.90 8.88 10.46
CA ALA A 39 7.41 8.23 11.68
C ALA A 39 6.78 6.86 11.37
N CYS A 40 5.91 6.79 10.35
CA CYS A 40 5.29 5.54 9.91
C CYS A 40 6.31 4.52 9.40
N ALA A 41 7.28 4.97 8.60
CA ALA A 41 8.34 4.09 8.09
C ALA A 41 9.16 3.45 9.23
N LYS A 42 9.55 4.22 10.23
CA LYS A 42 10.29 3.72 11.40
C LYS A 42 9.49 2.68 12.17
N GLU A 43 8.23 2.98 12.50
CA GLU A 43 7.38 2.08 13.29
C GLU A 43 7.05 0.80 12.51
N LEU A 44 6.84 0.87 11.20
CA LEU A 44 6.63 -0.31 10.35
C LEU A 44 7.90 -1.15 10.27
N LEU A 45 9.08 -0.55 10.14
CA LEU A 45 10.35 -1.28 10.08
C LEU A 45 10.64 -2.09 11.35
N GLU A 46 10.21 -1.62 12.52
CA GLU A 46 10.31 -2.37 13.78
C GLU A 46 9.49 -3.67 13.77
N LYS A 47 8.45 -3.74 12.95
CA LYS A 47 7.52 -4.87 12.81
C LYS A 47 7.77 -5.69 11.55
N ALA A 48 8.69 -5.25 10.68
CA ALA A 48 8.91 -5.88 9.38
C ALA A 48 9.56 -7.25 9.50
N PRO A 49 9.11 -8.26 8.72
CA PRO A 49 9.84 -9.51 8.59
C PRO A 49 11.15 -9.28 7.82
N GLU A 50 12.01 -10.28 7.79
CA GLU A 50 13.19 -10.26 6.92
C GLU A 50 12.77 -10.23 5.44
N TYR A 51 13.31 -9.30 4.65
CA TYR A 51 13.00 -9.12 3.23
C TYR A 51 14.24 -8.73 2.43
N ASP A 52 14.20 -8.98 1.12
CA ASP A 52 15.24 -8.54 0.16
C ASP A 52 14.87 -7.20 -0.47
N TYR A 53 13.62 -7.02 -0.86
CA TYR A 53 13.14 -5.80 -1.54
C TYR A 53 11.74 -5.40 -1.08
N ILE A 54 11.45 -4.12 -1.23
CA ILE A 54 10.12 -3.54 -1.01
C ILE A 54 9.44 -3.32 -2.37
N ILE A 55 8.13 -3.57 -2.44
CA ILE A 55 7.27 -3.17 -3.56
C ILE A 55 6.05 -2.42 -3.06
N THR A 56 5.64 -1.41 -3.82
CA THR A 56 4.37 -0.71 -3.63
C THR A 56 3.64 -0.51 -4.95
N ALA A 57 2.32 -0.27 -4.89
CA ALA A 57 1.56 0.15 -6.05
C ALA A 57 1.64 1.67 -6.27
N GLU A 58 1.57 2.11 -7.53
CA GLU A 58 1.39 3.52 -7.87
C GLU A 58 0.03 4.00 -7.33
N ALA A 59 -0.06 5.08 -6.53
CA ALA A 59 0.98 6.06 -6.29
C ALA A 59 1.22 6.35 -4.80
N LYS A 60 0.22 6.16 -3.89
CA LYS A 60 0.25 6.72 -2.53
C LYS A 60 1.23 6.02 -1.59
N GLY A 61 1.52 4.74 -1.82
CA GLY A 61 2.54 4.00 -1.07
C GLY A 61 3.99 4.39 -1.40
N ILE A 62 4.23 5.15 -2.48
CA ILE A 62 5.60 5.47 -2.94
C ILE A 62 6.43 6.22 -1.89
N PRO A 63 5.93 7.28 -1.20
CA PRO A 63 6.71 7.95 -0.17
C PRO A 63 7.11 7.01 0.98
N LEU A 64 6.19 6.15 1.40
CA LEU A 64 6.46 5.15 2.45
C LEU A 64 7.52 4.14 2.01
N ALA A 65 7.38 3.55 0.83
CA ALA A 65 8.35 2.59 0.29
C ALA A 65 9.74 3.21 0.14
N HIS A 66 9.82 4.45 -0.34
CA HIS A 66 11.06 5.20 -0.45
C HIS A 66 11.72 5.41 0.91
N GLU A 67 10.96 5.88 1.90
CA GLU A 67 11.50 6.18 3.22
C GLU A 67 11.93 4.92 3.97
N MET A 68 11.15 3.83 3.88
CA MET A 68 11.54 2.54 4.45
C MET A 68 12.83 2.02 3.81
N ALA A 69 12.96 2.08 2.48
CA ALA A 69 14.17 1.69 1.77
C ALA A 69 15.38 2.55 2.19
N ARG A 70 15.21 3.87 2.27
CA ARG A 70 16.25 4.81 2.68
C ARG A 70 16.75 4.54 4.11
N LEU A 71 15.85 4.24 5.04
CA LEU A 71 16.20 3.97 6.45
C LEU A 71 16.93 2.64 6.64
N GLN A 72 16.81 1.71 5.70
CA GLN A 72 17.46 0.39 5.71
C GLN A 72 18.65 0.31 4.74
N ASP A 73 19.05 1.43 4.14
CA ASP A 73 20.11 1.49 3.12
C ASP A 73 19.88 0.49 1.97
N ASN A 74 18.59 0.22 1.65
CA ASN A 74 18.26 -0.61 0.51
C ASN A 74 18.60 0.12 -0.79
N GLU A 75 19.31 -0.52 -1.70
CA GLU A 75 19.72 0.06 -2.98
C GLU A 75 18.51 0.33 -3.91
N LYS A 76 17.41 -0.42 -3.72
CA LYS A 76 16.26 -0.37 -4.61
C LYS A 76 14.96 -0.78 -3.92
N TYR A 77 13.86 -0.16 -4.36
CA TYR A 77 12.49 -0.63 -4.14
C TYR A 77 11.73 -0.59 -5.48
N PHE A 78 10.65 -1.34 -5.59
CA PHE A 78 9.87 -1.44 -6.82
C PHE A 78 8.55 -0.70 -6.74
N VAL A 79 8.10 -0.17 -7.88
CA VAL A 79 6.80 0.48 -8.02
C VAL A 79 6.01 -0.20 -9.12
N ALA A 80 4.95 -0.94 -8.74
CA ALA A 80 4.00 -1.53 -9.66
C ALA A 80 3.16 -0.39 -10.31
N ARG A 81 3.30 -0.23 -11.62
CA ARG A 81 2.69 0.87 -12.39
C ARG A 81 1.33 0.46 -12.92
N LYS A 82 0.38 1.41 -12.97
CA LYS A 82 -0.96 1.19 -13.56
C LYS A 82 -0.98 1.22 -15.09
N LYS A 83 0.11 1.71 -15.70
CA LYS A 83 0.30 1.77 -17.16
C LYS A 83 1.78 1.60 -17.47
N PRO A 84 2.14 0.97 -18.60
CA PRO A 84 3.53 0.94 -19.05
C PRO A 84 4.05 2.35 -19.30
N LYS A 85 5.36 2.55 -19.10
CA LYS A 85 6.04 3.83 -19.30
C LYS A 85 7.06 3.72 -20.42
N LEU A 86 7.27 4.81 -21.13
CA LEU A 86 8.18 4.84 -22.30
C LEU A 86 9.64 4.54 -21.95
N TYR A 87 10.04 4.74 -20.70
CA TYR A 87 11.41 4.46 -20.25
C TYR A 87 11.65 2.98 -19.88
N MET A 88 10.61 2.14 -19.85
CA MET A 88 10.77 0.72 -19.59
C MET A 88 11.49 0.04 -20.76
N THR A 89 12.54 -0.71 -20.47
CA THR A 89 13.33 -1.44 -21.47
C THR A 89 12.62 -2.70 -21.94
N GLY A 90 11.70 -3.21 -21.12
CA GLY A 90 10.75 -4.27 -21.40
C GLY A 90 9.56 -4.13 -20.46
N VAL A 91 8.42 -4.69 -20.84
CA VAL A 91 7.19 -4.60 -20.04
C VAL A 91 6.84 -5.98 -19.51
N PHE A 92 6.89 -6.13 -18.19
CA PHE A 92 6.32 -7.25 -17.46
C PHE A 92 4.90 -6.86 -17.00
N GLU A 93 3.88 -7.62 -17.42
CA GLU A 93 2.47 -7.36 -17.10
C GLU A 93 1.90 -8.49 -16.26
N SER A 94 1.14 -8.13 -15.22
CA SER A 94 0.29 -9.07 -14.49
C SER A 94 -1.14 -8.55 -14.46
N THR A 95 -2.10 -9.44 -14.67
CA THR A 95 -3.53 -9.12 -14.75
C THR A 95 -4.29 -9.86 -13.67
N VAL A 96 -5.13 -9.13 -12.92
CA VAL A 96 -6.09 -9.68 -11.96
C VAL A 96 -7.50 -9.33 -12.40
N ASN A 97 -8.35 -10.33 -12.49
CA ASN A 97 -9.79 -10.14 -12.69
C ASN A 97 -10.43 -9.81 -11.33
N SER A 98 -10.93 -8.59 -11.17
CA SER A 98 -11.70 -8.22 -9.98
C SER A 98 -13.10 -8.81 -10.06
N ILE A 99 -13.53 -9.46 -8.98
CA ILE A 99 -14.89 -10.04 -8.87
C ILE A 99 -15.91 -8.94 -8.51
N THR A 100 -15.47 -7.85 -7.90
CA THR A 100 -16.31 -6.81 -7.30
C THR A 100 -16.40 -5.53 -8.13
N THR A 101 -15.36 -5.20 -8.90
CA THR A 101 -15.37 -4.10 -9.86
C THR A 101 -15.37 -4.66 -11.28
N GLN A 102 -16.27 -4.18 -12.14
CA GLN A 102 -16.29 -4.57 -13.56
C GLN A 102 -15.01 -4.06 -14.24
N GLY A 103 -13.96 -4.88 -14.23
CA GLY A 103 -12.73 -4.57 -14.96
C GLY A 103 -11.52 -5.42 -14.56
N GLU A 104 -10.64 -5.59 -15.52
CA GLU A 104 -9.30 -6.15 -15.27
C GLU A 104 -8.43 -5.09 -14.60
N GLN A 105 -7.75 -5.45 -13.50
CA GLN A 105 -6.66 -4.65 -12.96
C GLN A 105 -5.34 -5.16 -13.53
N LYS A 106 -4.64 -4.28 -14.22
CA LYS A 106 -3.31 -4.55 -14.78
C LYS A 106 -2.25 -3.77 -14.03
N LEU A 107 -1.19 -4.46 -13.68
CA LEU A 107 0.01 -3.84 -13.11
C LEU A 107 1.22 -4.17 -13.98
N TYR A 108 2.16 -3.24 -14.02
CA TYR A 108 3.31 -3.28 -14.90
C TYR A 108 4.59 -3.00 -14.13
N LEU A 109 5.65 -3.74 -14.48
CA LEU A 109 7.03 -3.49 -14.07
C LEU A 109 7.93 -3.43 -15.31
N ASP A 110 9.12 -2.85 -15.14
CA ASP A 110 10.21 -3.12 -16.09
C ASP A 110 10.62 -4.59 -15.98
N THR A 111 10.88 -5.24 -17.10
CA THR A 111 11.32 -6.65 -17.12
C THR A 111 12.56 -6.87 -16.26
N ALA A 112 13.50 -5.92 -16.27
CA ALA A 112 14.69 -5.99 -15.42
C ALA A 112 14.35 -6.01 -13.92
N ASP A 113 13.32 -5.26 -13.49
CA ASP A 113 12.83 -5.25 -12.12
C ASP A 113 12.17 -6.58 -11.74
N ALA A 114 11.37 -7.14 -12.64
CA ALA A 114 10.73 -8.44 -12.44
C ALA A 114 11.78 -9.56 -12.29
N GLU A 115 12.84 -9.54 -13.09
CA GLU A 115 13.94 -10.51 -12.99
C GLU A 115 14.69 -10.43 -11.65
N LEU A 116 14.85 -9.22 -11.08
CA LEU A 116 15.48 -9.05 -9.76
C LEU A 116 14.64 -9.64 -8.61
N MET A 117 13.33 -9.77 -8.78
CA MET A 117 12.45 -10.34 -7.76
C MET A 117 12.52 -11.86 -7.67
N LYS A 118 13.02 -12.53 -8.71
CA LYS A 118 13.00 -13.98 -8.84
C LYS A 118 13.70 -14.68 -7.68
N GLY A 119 12.93 -15.47 -6.91
CA GLY A 119 13.42 -16.18 -5.72
C GLY A 119 13.71 -15.29 -4.51
N LYS A 120 13.36 -13.99 -4.55
CA LYS A 120 13.60 -13.02 -3.49
C LYS A 120 12.39 -12.85 -2.58
N LYS A 121 12.64 -12.53 -1.30
CA LYS A 121 11.61 -12.15 -0.32
C LYS A 121 11.17 -10.71 -0.58
N ILE A 122 9.92 -10.53 -0.96
CA ILE A 122 9.35 -9.23 -1.33
C ILE A 122 8.36 -8.78 -0.24
N LEU A 123 8.63 -7.61 0.34
CA LEU A 123 7.74 -6.94 1.27
C LEU A 123 6.82 -5.99 0.51
N ILE A 124 5.51 -6.20 0.59
CA ILE A 124 4.52 -5.29 0.01
C ILE A 124 4.19 -4.22 1.04
N VAL A 125 4.26 -2.95 0.63
CA VAL A 125 3.88 -1.82 1.48
C VAL A 125 2.93 -0.88 0.73
N ASP A 126 1.96 -0.30 1.44
CA ASP A 126 1.10 0.76 0.90
C ASP A 126 0.59 1.67 2.04
N ASP A 127 -0.08 2.76 1.72
CA ASP A 127 -0.61 3.70 2.71
C ASP A 127 -1.84 3.14 3.42
N VAL A 128 -2.84 2.66 2.70
CA VAL A 128 -4.12 2.15 3.24
C VAL A 128 -4.50 0.84 2.56
N VAL A 129 -4.93 -0.12 3.36
CA VAL A 129 -5.64 -1.30 2.85
C VAL A 129 -7.12 -1.21 3.26
N SER A 130 -8.01 -1.42 2.30
CA SER A 130 -9.47 -1.50 2.48
C SER A 130 -9.98 -2.85 1.98
N LEU A 131 -10.59 -2.94 0.81
CA LEU A 131 -11.08 -4.21 0.23
C LEU A 131 -9.95 -5.19 -0.17
N GLY A 132 -8.71 -4.71 -0.25
CA GLY A 132 -7.54 -5.52 -0.57
C GLY A 132 -7.37 -5.87 -2.05
N GLU A 133 -8.12 -5.26 -2.97
CA GLU A 133 -8.00 -5.53 -4.40
C GLU A 133 -6.64 -5.12 -4.97
N SER A 134 -6.16 -3.91 -4.60
CA SER A 134 -4.81 -3.46 -4.97
C SER A 134 -3.73 -4.38 -4.40
N LEU A 135 -3.89 -4.83 -3.16
CA LEU A 135 -2.98 -5.79 -2.54
C LEU A 135 -2.91 -7.10 -3.33
N LYS A 136 -4.07 -7.70 -3.68
CA LYS A 136 -4.13 -8.93 -4.49
C LYS A 136 -3.45 -8.76 -5.84
N ALA A 137 -3.59 -7.59 -6.47
CA ALA A 137 -2.96 -7.32 -7.75
C ALA A 137 -1.42 -7.27 -7.62
N VAL A 138 -0.90 -6.63 -6.56
CA VAL A 138 0.54 -6.59 -6.28
C VAL A 138 1.08 -7.98 -5.91
N GLU A 139 0.36 -8.74 -5.08
CA GLU A 139 0.73 -10.12 -4.76
C GLU A 139 0.86 -10.99 -6.00
N LYS A 140 -0.14 -10.91 -6.89
CA LYS A 140 -0.10 -11.66 -8.14
C LYS A 140 1.10 -11.24 -9.00
N LEU A 141 1.37 -9.93 -9.12
CA LEU A 141 2.51 -9.42 -9.87
C LEU A 141 3.83 -9.98 -9.33
N VAL A 142 4.03 -9.98 -8.00
CA VAL A 142 5.22 -10.54 -7.34
C VAL A 142 5.34 -12.04 -7.62
N ASN A 143 4.25 -12.80 -7.47
CA ASN A 143 4.23 -14.24 -7.71
C ASN A 143 4.50 -14.57 -9.19
N ASP A 144 3.89 -13.83 -10.13
CA ASP A 144 4.11 -14.00 -11.57
C ASP A 144 5.59 -13.70 -11.95
N ALA A 145 6.24 -12.76 -11.26
CA ALA A 145 7.67 -12.48 -11.40
C ALA A 145 8.59 -13.52 -10.72
N GLY A 146 8.01 -14.50 -10.02
CA GLY A 146 8.77 -15.53 -9.30
C GLY A 146 9.32 -15.06 -7.95
N GLY A 147 8.87 -13.95 -7.42
CA GLY A 147 9.16 -13.46 -6.07
C GLY A 147 8.36 -14.19 -4.99
N ILE A 148 8.78 -14.05 -3.74
CA ILE A 148 8.14 -14.65 -2.57
C ILE A 148 7.59 -13.53 -1.69
N VAL A 149 6.28 -13.36 -1.58
CA VAL A 149 5.67 -12.39 -0.67
C VAL A 149 5.95 -12.79 0.76
N CYS A 150 6.79 -12.03 1.47
CA CYS A 150 7.18 -12.31 2.86
C CYS A 150 6.40 -11.49 3.90
N GLY A 151 5.75 -10.41 3.49
CA GLY A 151 4.95 -9.55 4.37
C GLY A 151 4.10 -8.55 3.59
N ARG A 152 3.11 -8.01 4.27
CA ARG A 152 2.14 -7.03 3.75
C ARG A 152 1.94 -5.98 4.82
N MET A 153 2.39 -4.76 4.57
CA MET A 153 2.44 -3.71 5.59
C MET A 153 1.75 -2.44 5.12
N PHE A 154 0.98 -1.84 6.01
CA PHE A 154 0.18 -0.65 5.72
C PHE A 154 0.28 0.35 6.87
N ILE A 155 0.13 1.63 6.57
CA ILE A 155 -0.03 2.63 7.62
C ILE A 155 -1.38 2.41 8.28
N LEU A 156 -2.46 2.30 7.49
CA LEU A 156 -3.82 2.16 7.99
C LEU A 156 -4.52 0.93 7.39
N ALA A 157 -5.33 0.29 8.23
CA ALA A 157 -6.29 -0.73 7.78
C ALA A 157 -7.72 -0.18 7.95
N GLU A 158 -8.45 -0.02 6.84
CA GLU A 158 -9.78 0.59 6.80
C GLU A 158 -10.87 -0.45 6.95
N GLY A 159 -11.80 -0.20 7.87
CA GLY A 159 -12.98 -1.04 8.09
C GLY A 159 -12.60 -2.49 8.43
N ASP A 160 -13.18 -3.44 7.69
CA ASP A 160 -12.97 -4.89 7.90
C ASP A 160 -11.54 -5.36 7.60
N ALA A 161 -10.75 -4.59 6.87
CA ALA A 161 -9.34 -4.91 6.65
C ALA A 161 -8.55 -5.00 7.97
N ALA A 162 -8.98 -4.27 9.01
CA ALA A 162 -8.37 -4.32 10.33
C ALA A 162 -8.53 -5.68 11.07
N ASN A 163 -9.42 -6.55 10.58
CA ASN A 163 -9.63 -7.88 11.13
C ASN A 163 -8.77 -8.96 10.44
N ARG A 164 -7.95 -8.58 9.46
CA ARG A 164 -7.08 -9.52 8.74
C ARG A 164 -5.83 -9.86 9.56
N GLU A 165 -5.52 -11.15 9.62
CA GLU A 165 -4.34 -11.67 10.33
C GLU A 165 -3.10 -11.79 9.43
N ASP A 166 -3.27 -11.64 8.12
CA ASP A 166 -2.20 -11.79 7.12
C ASP A 166 -1.51 -10.46 6.73
N ILE A 167 -1.87 -9.37 7.41
CA ILE A 167 -1.30 -8.03 7.21
C ILE A 167 -0.75 -7.45 8.51
N ILE A 168 0.17 -6.52 8.40
CA ILE A 168 0.67 -5.68 9.50
C ILE A 168 0.28 -4.24 9.19
N TYR A 169 -0.30 -3.54 10.15
CA TYR A 169 -0.65 -2.14 10.02
C TYR A 169 -0.40 -1.38 11.34
N LEU A 170 -0.35 -0.06 11.27
CA LEU A 170 -0.12 0.77 12.45
C LEU A 170 -1.43 1.07 13.18
N GLU A 171 -2.44 1.58 12.45
CA GLU A 171 -3.69 2.02 13.05
C GLU A 171 -4.91 1.59 12.23
N ARG A 172 -6.03 1.36 12.93
CA ARG A 172 -7.32 1.13 12.29
C ARG A 172 -7.92 2.45 11.81
N LEU A 173 -8.36 2.49 10.54
CA LEU A 173 -9.14 3.59 9.98
C LEU A 173 -10.62 3.19 9.97
N PRO A 174 -11.48 3.82 10.78
CA PRO A 174 -12.90 3.47 10.82
C PRO A 174 -13.64 3.93 9.56
N LEU A 175 -14.76 3.28 9.30
CA LEU A 175 -15.79 3.77 8.39
C LEU A 175 -16.82 4.58 9.18
N PHE A 176 -17.56 5.44 8.49
CA PHE A 176 -18.53 6.33 9.12
C PHE A 176 -19.87 6.26 8.39
N ASP A 177 -20.94 6.43 9.14
CA ASP A 177 -22.27 6.65 8.56
C ASP A 177 -22.34 8.05 7.89
N LYS A 178 -23.42 8.33 7.18
CA LYS A 178 -23.66 9.62 6.51
C LYS A 178 -23.67 10.84 7.45
N ASN A 179 -23.80 10.63 8.75
CA ASN A 179 -23.80 11.69 9.76
C ASN A 179 -22.40 11.87 10.37
N GLY A 180 -21.41 11.08 9.95
CA GLY A 180 -20.05 11.11 10.45
C GLY A 180 -19.85 10.35 11.76
N LYS A 181 -20.76 9.44 12.13
CA LYS A 181 -20.59 8.55 13.27
C LYS A 181 -19.85 7.29 12.85
N GLU A 182 -18.86 6.91 13.63
CA GLU A 182 -18.07 5.66 13.43
C GLU A 182 -18.97 4.42 13.51
N ILE A 183 -18.74 3.46 12.59
CA ILE A 183 -19.48 2.20 12.45
C ILE A 183 -18.53 1.01 12.34
#